data_601a1f35bbd13361a17d40265d0d717c
#
_entry.id   601a1f35bbd13361a17d40265d0d717c
#
_cell.length_a   1.000
_cell.length_b   1.000
_cell.length_c   1.000
_cell.angle_alpha   90.00
_cell.angle_beta   90.00
_cell.angle_gamma   90.00
#
_symmetry.space_group_name_H-M   'P 1'
#
loop_
_entity.id
_entity.type
_entity.pdbx_description
1 polymer ?
#
loop_
_entity_poly.entity_id
_entity_poly.type
_entity_poly.pdbx_seq_one_letter_code
_entity_poly.pdbx_strand_id
1 'polypeptide(L)'
;MNISKQFVNYNKSSRTQSIKYIVIHSTGNTNDTAQNNHDYFAGGNRGASADWFVDDNNAINIIDSDNYYSWHCGDGHGAYGITNSNSIGIEMCGTEGGNISETTINNTIELVKILQNKYGIDNNHVVRHYDASRKCCPSQFSSNNWARWYDFKERVQNGIKKGEWKLSNNKWWFEYPDKSYPKDCWAKLPKGNNDSTLAWFLFDTEGYMLTMWQSDEGKWYQLGEDGVMKSNTWYYDKKLCKWYWLKEDGSMAKDEWIKDNDEWYYLNTDGSMHTGWLNKDGFTYLLYSNGSMAHDTEIYGYKFDSNGHATKIQ
;
A
#
# COMPACT_ATOMS: atom_id res chain seq x y z
N MET A 1 8.43 -2.67 16.07
CA MET A 1 9.47 -1.76 15.54
C MET A 1 10.49 -1.39 16.60
N ASN A 2 11.70 -1.03 16.22
CA ASN A 2 12.73 -0.51 17.12
C ASN A 2 12.60 1.02 17.21
N ILE A 3 12.46 1.58 18.40
CA ILE A 3 12.34 3.04 18.62
C ILE A 3 13.67 3.56 19.15
N SER A 4 14.27 4.54 18.49
CA SER A 4 15.54 5.14 18.89
C SER A 4 15.52 6.66 18.80
N LYS A 5 16.45 7.31 19.52
CA LYS A 5 16.66 8.75 19.49
C LYS A 5 18.05 9.02 18.96
N GLN A 6 18.14 9.72 17.84
CA GLN A 6 19.39 10.07 17.15
C GLN A 6 19.31 11.54 16.74
N PHE A 7 19.48 12.46 17.71
CA PHE A 7 19.21 13.88 17.50
C PHE A 7 20.25 14.55 16.59
N VAL A 8 19.75 15.34 15.65
CA VAL A 8 20.57 16.18 14.75
C VAL A 8 20.58 17.65 15.22
N ASN A 9 21.58 18.40 14.74
CA ASN A 9 21.79 19.79 15.16
C ASN A 9 21.24 20.82 14.19
N TYR A 10 20.69 20.41 13.05
CA TYR A 10 20.24 21.27 11.97
C TYR A 10 18.72 21.31 11.85
N ASN A 11 18.22 22.36 11.17
CA ASN A 11 16.82 22.50 10.73
C ASN A 11 15.80 22.35 11.87
N LYS A 12 16.12 22.94 13.03
CA LYS A 12 15.26 22.99 14.20
C LYS A 12 15.28 24.38 14.82
N SER A 13 14.21 24.70 15.54
CA SER A 13 14.11 25.93 16.31
C SER A 13 13.61 25.62 17.72
N SER A 14 13.94 26.48 18.69
CA SER A 14 13.49 26.30 20.09
C SER A 14 11.98 26.33 20.19
N ARG A 15 11.41 25.35 20.89
CA ARG A 15 9.96 25.25 21.06
C ARG A 15 9.47 26.24 22.12
N THR A 16 8.53 27.08 21.72
CA THR A 16 7.92 28.06 22.61
C THR A 16 6.41 27.85 22.80
N GLN A 17 5.84 26.86 22.08
CA GLN A 17 4.42 26.51 22.14
C GLN A 17 4.24 25.06 22.54
N SER A 18 3.14 24.76 23.24
CA SER A 18 2.75 23.39 23.53
C SER A 18 2.42 22.62 22.23
N ILE A 19 2.75 21.35 22.21
CA ILE A 19 2.43 20.44 21.10
C ILE A 19 0.93 20.17 21.15
N LYS A 20 0.24 20.44 20.03
CA LYS A 20 -1.20 20.23 19.86
C LYS A 20 -1.52 19.22 18.77
N TYR A 21 -0.63 19.08 17.77
CA TYR A 21 -0.89 18.26 16.59
C TYR A 21 0.23 17.26 16.37
N ILE A 22 -0.15 16.10 15.80
CA ILE A 22 0.74 15.17 15.13
C ILE A 22 0.43 15.24 13.64
N VAL A 23 1.42 15.62 12.82
CA VAL A 23 1.26 15.78 11.38
C VAL A 23 1.94 14.62 10.67
N ILE A 24 1.14 13.89 9.88
CA ILE A 24 1.60 12.73 9.13
C ILE A 24 2.01 13.16 7.72
N HIS A 25 3.19 12.70 7.34
CA HIS A 25 3.81 12.91 6.03
C HIS A 25 4.23 11.60 5.39
N SER A 26 4.64 11.68 4.15
CA SER A 26 5.46 10.67 3.48
C SER A 26 6.66 11.34 2.85
N THR A 27 7.82 10.70 2.93
CA THR A 27 9.08 11.23 2.38
C THR A 27 8.98 11.49 0.87
N GLY A 28 8.11 10.74 0.18
CA GLY A 28 8.02 10.78 -1.28
C GLY A 28 9.21 10.12 -1.98
N ASN A 29 10.14 9.56 -1.23
CA ASN A 29 11.30 8.84 -1.74
C ASN A 29 10.93 7.40 -2.10
N THR A 30 11.75 6.80 -2.95
CA THR A 30 11.71 5.37 -3.23
C THR A 30 12.81 4.67 -2.45
N ASN A 31 12.49 3.51 -1.87
CA ASN A 31 13.46 2.62 -1.23
C ASN A 31 14.33 3.31 -0.15
N ASP A 32 13.71 4.13 0.68
CA ASP A 32 14.39 4.83 1.76
C ASP A 32 14.10 4.19 3.14
N THR A 33 14.95 4.51 4.10
CA THR A 33 14.83 4.04 5.48
C THR A 33 14.86 5.21 6.45
N ALA A 34 14.40 4.99 7.68
CA ALA A 34 14.51 5.97 8.76
C ALA A 34 15.98 6.37 9.02
N GLN A 35 16.93 5.42 8.90
CA GLN A 35 18.34 5.68 9.06
C GLN A 35 18.90 6.54 7.91
N ASN A 36 18.54 6.26 6.65
CA ASN A 36 19.00 7.07 5.52
C ASN A 36 18.55 8.53 5.66
N ASN A 37 17.31 8.73 6.12
CA ASN A 37 16.78 10.07 6.38
C ASN A 37 17.52 10.76 7.56
N HIS A 38 17.77 10.04 8.66
CA HIS A 38 18.61 10.57 9.75
C HIS A 38 19.96 11.05 9.22
N ASP A 39 20.69 10.20 8.48
CA ASP A 39 22.04 10.49 7.99
C ASP A 39 22.04 11.69 7.01
N TYR A 40 21.00 11.79 6.19
CA TYR A 40 20.79 12.96 5.31
C TYR A 40 20.66 14.26 6.11
N PHE A 41 19.84 14.29 7.16
CA PHE A 41 19.63 15.49 7.97
C PHE A 41 20.77 15.75 8.95
N ALA A 42 21.52 14.74 9.38
CA ALA A 42 22.73 14.88 10.17
C ALA A 42 23.88 15.51 9.36
N GLY A 43 23.86 15.37 8.05
CA GLY A 43 24.88 15.90 7.13
C GLY A 43 24.84 17.41 6.89
N GLY A 44 23.88 18.17 7.47
CA GLY A 44 23.87 19.62 7.37
C GLY A 44 22.49 20.27 7.24
N ASN A 45 22.48 21.57 6.95
CA ASN A 45 21.25 22.33 6.74
C ASN A 45 20.60 21.95 5.40
N ARG A 46 19.32 21.52 5.44
CA ARG A 46 18.50 21.12 4.30
C ARG A 46 17.30 22.05 4.06
N GLY A 47 17.10 23.06 4.92
CA GLY A 47 15.96 23.97 4.84
C GLY A 47 14.62 23.33 5.24
N ALA A 48 14.63 22.06 5.64
CA ALA A 48 13.46 21.29 6.10
C ALA A 48 13.93 20.21 7.07
N SER A 49 13.01 19.60 7.81
CA SER A 49 13.24 18.42 8.66
C SER A 49 11.90 17.80 9.08
N ALA A 50 11.95 16.68 9.81
CA ALA A 50 10.82 16.14 10.55
C ALA A 50 11.28 15.73 11.95
N ASP A 51 10.35 15.49 12.87
CA ASP A 51 10.70 15.00 14.21
C ASP A 51 11.03 13.52 14.18
N TRP A 52 10.30 12.75 13.37
CA TRP A 52 10.40 11.30 13.29
C TRP A 52 10.41 10.80 11.85
N PHE A 53 11.21 9.75 11.62
CA PHE A 53 11.16 8.93 10.40
C PHE A 53 10.83 7.50 10.77
N VAL A 54 9.90 6.87 10.03
CA VAL A 54 9.39 5.54 10.30
C VAL A 54 9.51 4.66 9.06
N ASP A 55 10.11 3.48 9.21
CA ASP A 55 10.16 2.43 8.20
C ASP A 55 9.63 1.09 8.76
N ASP A 56 9.82 0.00 8.03
CA ASP A 56 9.35 -1.33 8.41
C ASP A 56 9.98 -1.86 9.72
N ASN A 57 11.16 -1.38 10.09
CA ASN A 57 11.95 -1.89 11.20
C ASN A 57 12.11 -0.87 12.32
N ASN A 58 12.16 0.42 11.99
CA ASN A 58 12.60 1.47 12.89
C ASN A 58 11.64 2.66 12.95
N ALA A 59 11.60 3.32 14.09
CA ALA A 59 11.15 4.70 14.26
C ALA A 59 12.28 5.50 14.90
N ILE A 60 12.86 6.45 14.16
CA ILE A 60 14.00 7.26 14.61
C ILE A 60 13.55 8.69 14.88
N ASN A 61 13.72 9.14 16.13
CA ASN A 61 13.51 10.52 16.53
C ASN A 61 14.78 11.32 16.26
N ILE A 62 14.73 12.26 15.32
CA ILE A 62 15.89 13.06 14.95
C ILE A 62 15.87 14.48 15.52
N ILE A 63 14.73 14.94 16.03
CA ILE A 63 14.60 16.23 16.72
C ILE A 63 14.03 15.99 18.12
N ASP A 64 14.67 16.52 19.15
CA ASP A 64 14.13 16.50 20.52
C ASP A 64 12.88 17.38 20.60
N SER A 65 11.71 16.79 20.40
CA SER A 65 10.45 17.51 20.32
C SER A 65 10.03 18.18 21.64
N ASP A 66 10.63 17.81 22.76
CA ASP A 66 10.35 18.47 24.05
C ASP A 66 10.96 19.88 24.10
N ASN A 67 12.12 20.08 23.48
CA ASN A 67 12.87 21.34 23.51
C ASN A 67 12.87 22.10 22.17
N TYR A 68 12.67 21.39 21.05
CA TYR A 68 12.74 21.95 19.72
C TYR A 68 11.54 21.53 18.88
N TYR A 69 11.31 22.22 17.76
CA TYR A 69 10.44 21.79 16.70
C TYR A 69 11.17 21.67 15.37
N SER A 70 10.78 20.70 14.57
CA SER A 70 11.26 20.48 13.22
C SER A 70 10.60 21.44 12.21
N TRP A 71 11.15 21.55 11.00
CA TRP A 71 10.63 22.40 9.93
C TRP A 71 9.90 21.53 8.89
N HIS A 72 8.66 21.07 9.18
CA HIS A 72 7.97 20.05 8.40
C HIS A 72 6.69 20.52 7.70
N CYS A 73 6.03 21.59 8.19
CA CYS A 73 4.76 22.08 7.65
C CYS A 73 4.69 23.62 7.57
N GLY A 74 5.84 24.30 7.50
CA GLY A 74 5.92 25.75 7.47
C GLY A 74 5.36 26.40 6.20
N ASP A 75 5.20 25.65 5.12
CA ASP A 75 4.60 26.08 3.85
C ASP A 75 3.14 26.51 3.94
N GLY A 76 2.43 26.08 5.00
CA GLY A 76 1.07 26.52 5.30
C GLY A 76 0.98 27.92 5.96
N HIS A 77 2.11 28.50 6.37
CA HIS A 77 2.19 29.81 7.03
C HIS A 77 1.21 29.99 8.21
N GLY A 78 0.76 28.87 8.82
CA GLY A 78 -0.21 28.86 9.92
C GLY A 78 -1.65 29.17 9.52
N ALA A 79 -1.96 29.21 8.23
CA ALA A 79 -3.29 29.58 7.70
C ALA A 79 -4.43 28.69 8.25
N TYR A 80 -4.11 27.46 8.66
CA TYR A 80 -5.07 26.49 9.20
C TYR A 80 -4.85 26.18 10.68
N GLY A 81 -4.09 27.03 11.40
CA GLY A 81 -3.82 26.87 12.84
C GLY A 81 -2.77 25.80 13.18
N ILE A 82 -2.22 25.11 12.20
CA ILE A 82 -1.19 24.07 12.34
C ILE A 82 0.14 24.69 11.88
N THR A 83 1.15 24.63 12.74
CA THR A 83 2.49 25.20 12.50
C THR A 83 3.57 24.25 12.96
N ASN A 84 4.81 24.44 12.50
CA ASN A 84 5.95 23.70 13.01
C ASN A 84 6.07 23.76 14.56
N SER A 85 5.80 24.92 15.15
CA SER A 85 6.00 25.14 16.59
C SER A 85 4.96 24.47 17.48
N ASN A 86 3.76 24.19 16.96
CA ASN A 86 2.69 23.54 17.72
C ASN A 86 2.42 22.08 17.31
N SER A 87 3.31 21.49 16.52
CA SER A 87 3.15 20.12 16.03
C SER A 87 4.42 19.28 16.10
N ILE A 88 4.25 17.98 15.87
CA ILE A 88 5.29 16.97 15.65
C ILE A 88 5.06 16.40 14.26
N GLY A 89 6.10 16.39 13.41
CA GLY A 89 6.07 15.80 12.09
C GLY A 89 6.57 14.36 12.08
N ILE A 90 5.80 13.44 11.49
CA ILE A 90 6.18 12.04 11.29
C ILE A 90 6.20 11.75 9.80
N GLU A 91 7.35 11.36 9.28
CA GLU A 91 7.57 10.97 7.89
C GLU A 91 7.56 9.44 7.76
N MET A 92 6.70 8.92 6.92
CA MET A 92 6.69 7.52 6.52
C MET A 92 7.65 7.30 5.35
N CYS A 93 8.59 6.38 5.48
CA CYS A 93 9.56 6.03 4.46
C CYS A 93 8.93 5.19 3.33
N GLY A 94 9.36 5.46 2.10
CA GLY A 94 8.86 4.77 0.91
C GLY A 94 9.60 3.47 0.62
N THR A 95 8.86 2.47 0.15
CA THR A 95 9.41 1.22 -0.41
C THR A 95 9.87 1.40 -1.86
N GLU A 96 10.34 0.33 -2.50
CA GLU A 96 10.54 0.28 -3.94
C GLU A 96 9.25 0.71 -4.67
N GLY A 97 9.37 1.64 -5.63
CA GLY A 97 8.21 2.25 -6.28
C GLY A 97 7.54 3.40 -5.51
N GLY A 98 8.04 3.80 -4.33
CA GLY A 98 7.57 4.96 -3.57
C GLY A 98 6.26 4.73 -2.81
N ASN A 99 5.78 3.48 -2.70
CA ASN A 99 4.63 3.13 -1.88
C ASN A 99 5.00 3.07 -0.39
N ILE A 100 4.02 3.18 0.49
CA ILE A 100 4.19 2.97 1.92
C ILE A 100 3.69 1.56 2.27
N SER A 101 4.56 0.75 2.88
CA SER A 101 4.20 -0.60 3.30
C SER A 101 3.18 -0.59 4.44
N GLU A 102 2.41 -1.65 4.58
CA GLU A 102 1.50 -1.82 5.71
C GLU A 102 2.26 -1.93 7.04
N THR A 103 3.47 -2.46 7.03
CA THR A 103 4.33 -2.52 8.22
C THR A 103 4.73 -1.11 8.66
N THR A 104 5.19 -0.25 7.76
CA THR A 104 5.49 1.16 8.06
C THR A 104 4.25 1.91 8.56
N ILE A 105 3.06 1.67 7.97
CA ILE A 105 1.80 2.26 8.45
C ILE A 105 1.49 1.81 9.88
N ASN A 106 1.59 0.51 10.17
CA ASN A 106 1.34 -0.03 11.51
C ASN A 106 2.31 0.53 12.54
N ASN A 107 3.59 0.61 12.20
CA ASN A 107 4.63 1.22 13.03
C ASN A 107 4.33 2.70 13.31
N THR A 108 3.87 3.43 12.28
CA THR A 108 3.46 4.83 12.44
C THR A 108 2.26 4.98 13.36
N ILE A 109 1.24 4.11 13.25
CA ILE A 109 0.09 4.09 14.15
C ILE A 109 0.52 3.83 15.60
N GLU A 110 1.44 2.88 15.83
CA GLU A 110 1.98 2.60 17.14
C GLU A 110 2.72 3.83 17.72
N LEU A 111 3.59 4.47 16.93
CA LEU A 111 4.28 5.70 17.31
C LEU A 111 3.30 6.84 17.63
N VAL A 112 2.28 7.04 16.79
CA VAL A 112 1.23 8.06 17.03
C VAL A 112 0.57 7.84 18.38
N LYS A 113 0.20 6.60 18.75
CA LYS A 113 -0.39 6.30 20.06
C LYS A 113 0.54 6.61 21.24
N ILE A 114 1.84 6.31 21.09
CA ILE A 114 2.85 6.66 22.09
C ILE A 114 2.92 8.18 22.28
N LEU A 115 2.94 8.94 21.17
CA LEU A 115 3.00 10.40 21.21
C LEU A 115 1.68 11.04 21.72
N GLN A 116 0.53 10.48 21.35
CA GLN A 116 -0.77 10.89 21.89
C GLN A 116 -0.80 10.77 23.40
N ASN A 117 -0.37 9.63 23.94
CA ASN A 117 -0.29 9.40 25.38
C ASN A 117 0.70 10.35 26.06
N LYS A 118 1.87 10.58 25.44
CA LYS A 118 2.91 11.45 26.02
C LYS A 118 2.47 12.91 26.09
N TYR A 119 1.80 13.42 25.04
CA TYR A 119 1.49 14.86 24.89
C TYR A 119 0.01 15.20 25.10
N GLY A 120 -0.83 14.24 25.41
CA GLY A 120 -2.27 14.46 25.62
C GLY A 120 -3.02 14.84 24.32
N ILE A 121 -2.59 14.33 23.17
CA ILE A 121 -3.15 14.67 21.86
C ILE A 121 -4.28 13.70 21.51
N ASP A 122 -5.47 14.22 21.25
CA ASP A 122 -6.59 13.39 20.81
C ASP A 122 -6.52 13.02 19.32
N ASN A 123 -7.40 12.12 18.90
CA ASN A 123 -7.41 11.65 17.52
C ASN A 123 -7.76 12.73 16.49
N ASN A 124 -8.50 13.79 16.84
CA ASN A 124 -8.84 14.88 15.92
C ASN A 124 -7.62 15.74 15.59
N HIS A 125 -6.62 15.74 16.46
CA HIS A 125 -5.37 16.48 16.29
C HIS A 125 -4.24 15.65 15.64
N VAL A 126 -4.53 14.41 15.21
CA VAL A 126 -3.69 13.66 14.28
C VAL A 126 -4.15 14.01 12.87
N VAL A 127 -3.32 14.70 12.11
CA VAL A 127 -3.68 15.38 10.85
C VAL A 127 -2.68 15.09 9.75
N ARG A 128 -3.04 15.38 8.50
CA ARG A 128 -2.13 15.29 7.35
C ARG A 128 -1.35 16.59 7.18
N HIS A 129 -0.24 16.57 6.49
CA HIS A 129 0.36 17.81 5.97
C HIS A 129 -0.65 18.59 5.10
N TYR A 130 -1.49 17.89 4.33
CA TYR A 130 -2.59 18.52 3.59
C TYR A 130 -3.48 19.42 4.46
N ASP A 131 -3.72 19.05 5.70
CA ASP A 131 -4.58 19.84 6.60
C ASP A 131 -3.87 21.11 7.09
N ALA A 132 -2.53 21.12 7.10
CA ALA A 132 -1.71 22.29 7.49
C ALA A 132 -1.48 23.28 6.34
N SER A 133 -1.36 22.80 5.07
CA SER A 133 -0.93 23.67 3.95
C SER A 133 -1.66 23.45 2.63
N ARG A 134 -2.51 22.44 2.52
CA ARG A 134 -3.13 21.94 1.27
C ARG A 134 -2.14 21.25 0.31
N LYS A 135 -0.90 21.06 0.70
CA LYS A 135 0.04 20.19 -0.02
C LYS A 135 -0.49 18.75 -0.04
N CYS A 136 -0.49 18.10 -1.20
CA CYS A 136 -0.91 16.69 -1.31
C CYS A 136 0.12 15.78 -0.63
N CYS A 137 0.06 15.69 0.70
CA CYS A 137 0.94 14.86 1.53
C CYS A 137 0.15 14.33 2.75
N PRO A 138 0.27 13.03 3.07
CA PRO A 138 0.98 11.98 2.33
C PRO A 138 0.29 11.62 1.01
N SER A 139 0.98 11.78 -0.12
CA SER A 139 0.39 11.59 -1.46
C SER A 139 -0.10 10.16 -1.70
N GLN A 140 0.57 9.16 -1.12
CA GLN A 140 0.20 7.75 -1.22
C GLN A 140 -1.15 7.42 -0.55
N PHE A 141 -1.70 8.35 0.25
CA PHE A 141 -3.00 8.19 0.89
C PHE A 141 -4.11 8.97 0.19
N SER A 142 -3.78 9.77 -0.86
CA SER A 142 -4.73 10.71 -1.47
C SER A 142 -5.72 10.08 -2.44
N SER A 143 -5.44 8.89 -2.95
CA SER A 143 -6.34 8.17 -3.87
C SER A 143 -7.70 7.89 -3.25
N ASN A 144 -8.74 7.76 -4.10
CA ASN A 144 -10.10 7.46 -3.68
C ASN A 144 -10.60 8.41 -2.57
N ASN A 145 -10.42 9.72 -2.80
CA ASN A 145 -10.82 10.75 -1.85
C ASN A 145 -10.25 10.54 -0.43
N TRP A 146 -8.98 10.19 -0.34
CA TRP A 146 -8.27 9.94 0.92
C TRP A 146 -8.74 8.69 1.69
N ALA A 147 -9.30 7.69 1.04
CA ALA A 147 -9.79 6.48 1.71
C ALA A 147 -8.75 5.84 2.64
N ARG A 148 -7.48 5.75 2.18
CA ARG A 148 -6.38 5.19 2.98
C ARG A 148 -6.05 6.05 4.22
N TRP A 149 -6.26 7.35 4.16
CA TRP A 149 -6.13 8.24 5.32
C TRP A 149 -7.22 7.99 6.36
N TYR A 150 -8.45 7.81 5.92
CA TYR A 150 -9.56 7.53 6.84
C TYR A 150 -9.39 6.16 7.51
N ASP A 151 -8.92 5.13 6.79
CA ASP A 151 -8.52 3.85 7.37
C ASP A 151 -7.41 4.03 8.43
N PHE A 152 -6.36 4.79 8.10
CA PHE A 152 -5.30 5.13 9.05
C PHE A 152 -5.87 5.77 10.34
N LYS A 153 -6.74 6.76 10.21
CA LYS A 153 -7.38 7.45 11.34
C LYS A 153 -8.25 6.52 12.18
N GLU A 154 -9.01 5.65 11.55
CA GLU A 154 -9.82 4.65 12.24
C GLU A 154 -8.91 3.72 13.07
N ARG A 155 -7.80 3.26 12.48
CA ARG A 155 -6.84 2.39 13.16
C ARG A 155 -6.08 3.09 14.30
N VAL A 156 -5.82 4.39 14.18
CA VAL A 156 -5.29 5.20 15.28
C VAL A 156 -6.29 5.27 16.42
N GLN A 157 -7.57 5.47 16.13
CA GLN A 157 -8.62 5.61 17.15
C GLN A 157 -8.94 4.27 17.83
N ASN A 158 -9.24 3.26 17.03
CA ASN A 158 -9.82 1.98 17.50
C ASN A 158 -8.77 0.88 17.69
N GLY A 159 -7.52 1.16 17.31
CA GLY A 159 -6.49 0.14 17.17
C GLY A 159 -6.64 -0.65 15.87
N ILE A 160 -5.63 -1.45 15.56
CA ILE A 160 -5.81 -2.54 14.61
C ILE A 160 -6.83 -3.44 15.27
N LYS A 161 -7.97 -3.64 14.62
CA LYS A 161 -9.00 -4.53 15.14
C LYS A 161 -8.36 -5.92 15.30
N LYS A 162 -7.98 -6.27 16.53
CA LYS A 162 -7.49 -7.59 16.88
C LYS A 162 -8.71 -8.44 17.14
N GLY A 163 -8.94 -9.38 16.28
CA GLY A 163 -9.98 -10.37 16.44
C GLY A 163 -9.39 -11.77 16.28
N GLU A 164 -10.25 -12.76 16.19
CA GLU A 164 -9.87 -14.16 16.08
C GLU A 164 -10.59 -14.83 14.91
N TRP A 165 -9.85 -15.63 14.15
CA TRP A 165 -10.44 -16.56 13.21
C TRP A 165 -11.11 -17.69 13.97
N LYS A 166 -12.34 -17.97 13.62
CA LYS A 166 -13.17 -19.04 14.20
C LYS A 166 -13.72 -19.95 13.13
N LEU A 167 -13.86 -21.23 13.47
CA LEU A 167 -14.46 -22.23 12.61
C LEU A 167 -15.83 -22.60 13.15
N SER A 168 -16.86 -22.48 12.32
CA SER A 168 -18.22 -22.89 12.64
C SER A 168 -18.85 -23.50 11.40
N ASN A 169 -19.53 -24.66 11.53
CA ASN A 169 -20.14 -25.37 10.39
C ASN A 169 -19.16 -25.64 9.22
N ASN A 170 -17.91 -25.95 9.53
CA ASN A 170 -16.82 -26.11 8.54
C ASN A 170 -16.55 -24.88 7.68
N LYS A 171 -16.97 -23.68 8.10
CA LYS A 171 -16.69 -22.42 7.46
C LYS A 171 -15.94 -21.50 8.42
N TRP A 172 -14.94 -20.79 7.90
CA TRP A 172 -14.20 -19.79 8.66
C TRP A 172 -14.93 -18.45 8.66
N TRP A 173 -14.86 -17.76 9.80
CA TRP A 173 -15.32 -16.41 10.00
C TRP A 173 -14.40 -15.68 10.98
N PHE A 174 -14.44 -14.35 11.01
CA PHE A 174 -13.57 -13.56 11.85
C PHE A 174 -14.38 -12.77 12.87
N GLU A 175 -14.13 -12.97 14.18
CA GLU A 175 -14.77 -12.23 15.26
C GLU A 175 -13.87 -11.10 15.73
N TYR A 176 -14.39 -9.87 15.70
CA TYR A 176 -13.72 -8.72 16.32
C TYR A 176 -13.88 -8.76 17.85
N PRO A 177 -13.02 -8.01 18.62
CA PRO A 177 -13.13 -7.97 20.09
C PRO A 177 -14.49 -7.50 20.63
N ASP A 178 -15.20 -6.66 19.86
CA ASP A 178 -16.54 -6.17 20.17
C ASP A 178 -17.66 -7.17 19.78
N LYS A 179 -17.28 -8.40 19.40
CA LYS A 179 -18.19 -9.46 18.93
C LYS A 179 -18.84 -9.21 17.58
N SER A 180 -18.54 -8.10 16.93
CA SER A 180 -18.93 -7.90 15.53
C SER A 180 -18.09 -8.77 14.59
N TYR A 181 -18.51 -8.91 13.34
CA TYR A 181 -17.81 -9.66 12.30
C TYR A 181 -18.08 -9.05 10.92
N PRO A 182 -17.14 -9.20 9.96
CA PRO A 182 -17.34 -8.75 8.59
C PRO A 182 -18.40 -9.62 7.91
N LYS A 183 -19.28 -9.01 7.12
CA LYS A 183 -20.27 -9.71 6.29
C LYS A 183 -20.58 -8.89 5.05
N ASP A 184 -20.79 -9.58 3.93
CA ASP A 184 -21.06 -8.96 2.64
C ASP A 184 -20.08 -7.85 2.29
N CYS A 185 -18.77 -8.10 2.58
CA CYS A 185 -17.74 -7.09 2.39
C CYS A 185 -16.33 -7.69 2.28
N TRP A 186 -15.44 -6.90 1.72
CA TRP A 186 -14.02 -7.12 1.83
C TRP A 186 -13.50 -6.63 3.19
N ALA A 187 -12.61 -7.42 3.79
CA ALA A 187 -11.90 -7.02 5.00
C ALA A 187 -10.42 -7.38 4.92
N LYS A 188 -9.57 -6.46 5.38
CA LYS A 188 -8.13 -6.68 5.50
C LYS A 188 -7.81 -7.14 6.90
N LEU A 189 -7.48 -8.42 7.06
CA LEU A 189 -7.37 -9.10 8.34
C LEU A 189 -6.06 -9.88 8.44
N PRO A 190 -5.60 -10.24 9.65
CA PRO A 190 -4.50 -11.17 9.84
C PRO A 190 -4.76 -12.49 9.13
N LYS A 191 -3.75 -13.09 8.49
CA LYS A 191 -3.87 -14.38 7.79
C LYS A 191 -4.24 -15.54 8.72
N GLY A 192 -3.97 -15.39 10.02
CA GLY A 192 -4.29 -16.41 11.02
C GLY A 192 -4.17 -15.85 12.43
N ASN A 193 -4.62 -16.62 13.42
CA ASN A 193 -4.58 -16.20 14.83
C ASN A 193 -3.13 -15.99 15.33
N ASN A 194 -2.17 -16.67 14.72
CA ASN A 194 -0.73 -16.58 15.04
C ASN A 194 0.09 -15.89 13.93
N ASP A 195 -0.55 -15.43 12.87
CA ASP A 195 0.08 -14.72 11.76
C ASP A 195 -0.55 -13.32 11.62
N SER A 196 0.18 -12.31 12.07
CA SER A 196 -0.25 -10.91 12.03
C SER A 196 -0.12 -10.26 10.64
N THR A 197 0.40 -10.98 9.63
CA THR A 197 0.48 -10.50 8.26
C THR A 197 -0.92 -10.25 7.73
N LEU A 198 -1.19 -9.01 7.29
CA LEU A 198 -2.51 -8.64 6.78
C LEU A 198 -2.70 -9.09 5.34
N ALA A 199 -3.89 -9.63 5.05
CA ALA A 199 -4.34 -9.97 3.71
C ALA A 199 -5.81 -9.59 3.52
N TRP A 200 -6.24 -9.49 2.27
CA TRP A 200 -7.64 -9.27 1.93
C TRP A 200 -8.42 -10.57 1.89
N PHE A 201 -9.61 -10.55 2.49
CA PHE A 201 -10.59 -11.61 2.52
C PHE A 201 -11.95 -11.06 2.11
N LEU A 202 -12.77 -11.91 1.49
CA LEU A 202 -14.15 -11.59 1.15
C LEU A 202 -15.09 -12.45 2.00
N PHE A 203 -16.15 -11.85 2.50
CA PHE A 203 -17.13 -12.51 3.36
C PHE A 203 -18.52 -12.50 2.71
N ASP A 204 -19.25 -13.62 2.89
CA ASP A 204 -20.63 -13.73 2.44
C ASP A 204 -21.60 -12.92 3.34
N THR A 205 -22.87 -12.89 2.98
CA THR A 205 -23.93 -12.18 3.72
C THR A 205 -24.17 -12.74 5.13
N GLU A 206 -23.72 -13.97 5.40
CA GLU A 206 -23.78 -14.60 6.71
C GLU A 206 -22.52 -14.34 7.54
N GLY A 207 -21.46 -13.78 6.93
CA GLY A 207 -20.18 -13.47 7.57
C GLY A 207 -19.17 -14.60 7.50
N TYR A 208 -19.35 -15.60 6.63
CA TYR A 208 -18.36 -16.63 6.39
C TYR A 208 -17.38 -16.22 5.29
N MET A 209 -16.12 -16.55 5.52
CA MET A 209 -15.03 -16.33 4.56
C MET A 209 -15.27 -17.12 3.27
N LEU A 210 -15.18 -16.42 2.15
CA LEU A 210 -15.25 -17.00 0.82
C LEU A 210 -13.87 -17.48 0.34
N THR A 211 -13.90 -18.46 -0.57
CA THR A 211 -12.69 -19.05 -1.20
C THR A 211 -12.91 -19.24 -2.70
N MET A 212 -11.86 -19.58 -3.43
CA MET A 212 -11.91 -19.83 -4.87
C MET A 212 -12.27 -18.57 -5.69
N TRP A 213 -12.86 -18.75 -6.87
CA TRP A 213 -13.30 -17.65 -7.71
C TRP A 213 -14.56 -16.98 -7.15
N GLN A 214 -14.47 -15.67 -6.97
CA GLN A 214 -15.59 -14.82 -6.53
C GLN A 214 -15.75 -13.64 -7.46
N SER A 215 -16.99 -13.21 -7.66
CA SER A 215 -17.32 -12.01 -8.44
C SER A 215 -17.85 -10.95 -7.50
N ASP A 216 -17.27 -9.75 -7.58
CA ASP A 216 -17.69 -8.58 -6.84
C ASP A 216 -17.63 -7.34 -7.76
N GLU A 217 -18.70 -6.52 -7.75
CA GLU A 217 -18.84 -5.33 -8.61
C GLU A 217 -18.47 -5.56 -10.09
N GLY A 218 -18.80 -6.74 -10.63
CA GLY A 218 -18.54 -7.10 -12.04
C GLY A 218 -17.08 -7.45 -12.37
N LYS A 219 -16.23 -7.54 -11.35
CA LYS A 219 -14.85 -8.03 -11.45
C LYS A 219 -14.75 -9.43 -10.83
N TRP A 220 -13.81 -10.23 -11.32
CA TRP A 220 -13.49 -11.54 -10.76
C TRP A 220 -12.23 -11.49 -9.92
N TYR A 221 -12.25 -12.19 -8.80
CA TYR A 221 -11.15 -12.33 -7.86
C TYR A 221 -10.90 -13.80 -7.56
N GLN A 222 -9.64 -14.17 -7.35
CA GLN A 222 -9.29 -15.52 -6.93
C GLN A 222 -8.79 -15.49 -5.47
N LEU A 223 -9.52 -16.20 -4.61
CA LEU A 223 -9.18 -16.38 -3.20
C LEU A 223 -8.56 -17.78 -3.02
N GLY A 224 -7.52 -17.88 -2.23
CA GLY A 224 -6.92 -19.16 -1.87
C GLY A 224 -7.88 -20.08 -1.10
N GLU A 225 -7.48 -21.31 -0.86
CA GLU A 225 -8.19 -22.22 0.07
C GLU A 225 -8.20 -21.66 1.50
N ASP A 226 -7.20 -20.83 1.82
CA ASP A 226 -7.07 -20.06 3.05
C ASP A 226 -7.86 -18.73 3.04
N GLY A 227 -8.62 -18.46 1.98
CA GLY A 227 -9.41 -17.24 1.78
C GLY A 227 -8.61 -16.02 1.36
N VAL A 228 -7.27 -16.09 1.32
CA VAL A 228 -6.42 -14.94 0.98
C VAL A 228 -6.59 -14.57 -0.49
N MET A 229 -6.92 -13.30 -0.75
CA MET A 229 -6.98 -12.76 -2.11
C MET A 229 -5.61 -12.82 -2.79
N LYS A 230 -5.56 -13.40 -3.98
CA LYS A 230 -4.38 -13.38 -4.83
C LYS A 230 -4.29 -12.05 -5.58
N SER A 231 -3.09 -11.50 -5.67
CA SER A 231 -2.84 -10.26 -6.42
C SER A 231 -1.43 -10.24 -6.98
N ASN A 232 -1.24 -9.50 -8.08
CA ASN A 232 0.03 -9.36 -8.80
C ASN A 232 0.71 -10.72 -9.07
N THR A 233 -0.06 -11.68 -9.61
CA THR A 233 0.43 -13.05 -9.80
C THR A 233 -0.34 -13.82 -10.85
N TRP A 234 0.34 -14.79 -11.45
CA TRP A 234 -0.30 -15.81 -12.26
C TRP A 234 -1.00 -16.85 -11.38
N TYR A 235 -2.19 -17.24 -11.82
CA TYR A 235 -2.95 -18.34 -11.22
C TYR A 235 -3.33 -19.39 -12.27
N TYR A 236 -2.94 -20.62 -12.02
CA TYR A 236 -3.35 -21.76 -12.84
C TYR A 236 -4.57 -22.43 -12.24
N ASP A 237 -5.69 -22.33 -12.93
CA ASP A 237 -6.92 -23.04 -12.54
C ASP A 237 -6.87 -24.48 -13.04
N LYS A 238 -6.64 -25.42 -12.13
CA LYS A 238 -6.54 -26.86 -12.44
C LYS A 238 -7.82 -27.44 -13.02
N LYS A 239 -8.98 -26.93 -12.64
CA LYS A 239 -10.28 -27.40 -13.11
C LYS A 239 -10.56 -26.97 -14.55
N LEU A 240 -10.19 -25.73 -14.89
CA LEU A 240 -10.36 -25.16 -16.21
C LEU A 240 -9.15 -25.40 -17.12
N CYS A 241 -8.02 -25.89 -16.57
CA CYS A 241 -6.75 -26.04 -17.27
C CYS A 241 -6.28 -24.77 -17.97
N LYS A 242 -6.43 -23.61 -17.31
CA LYS A 242 -6.14 -22.30 -17.86
C LYS A 242 -5.36 -21.43 -16.89
N TRP A 243 -4.50 -20.56 -17.41
CA TRP A 243 -3.80 -19.52 -16.67
C TRP A 243 -4.59 -18.22 -16.69
N TYR A 244 -4.55 -17.49 -15.57
CA TYR A 244 -5.17 -16.18 -15.35
C TYR A 244 -4.17 -15.26 -14.66
N TRP A 245 -4.26 -13.97 -14.93
CA TRP A 245 -3.50 -12.94 -14.23
C TRP A 245 -4.38 -12.20 -13.24
N LEU A 246 -3.98 -12.13 -11.98
CA LEU A 246 -4.60 -11.31 -10.94
C LEU A 246 -3.78 -10.04 -10.80
N LYS A 247 -4.41 -8.89 -11.06
CA LYS A 247 -3.77 -7.57 -11.01
C LYS A 247 -3.39 -7.17 -9.59
N GLU A 248 -2.75 -6.02 -9.41
CA GLU A 248 -2.34 -5.50 -8.09
C GLU A 248 -3.54 -5.30 -7.16
N ASP A 249 -4.70 -4.88 -7.70
CA ASP A 249 -5.96 -4.75 -6.96
C ASP A 249 -6.67 -6.09 -6.69
N GLY A 250 -6.09 -7.21 -7.10
CA GLY A 250 -6.64 -8.56 -7.00
C GLY A 250 -7.62 -8.93 -8.12
N SER A 251 -8.07 -7.97 -8.93
CA SER A 251 -9.01 -8.27 -10.00
C SER A 251 -8.36 -9.05 -11.14
N MET A 252 -9.11 -9.97 -11.73
CA MET A 252 -8.70 -10.75 -12.89
C MET A 252 -8.55 -9.83 -14.12
N ALA A 253 -7.40 -9.88 -14.77
CA ALA A 253 -7.18 -9.23 -16.06
C ALA A 253 -8.01 -9.90 -17.15
N LYS A 254 -8.60 -9.13 -18.05
CA LYS A 254 -9.37 -9.64 -19.21
C LYS A 254 -9.34 -8.65 -20.37
N ASP A 255 -9.23 -9.17 -21.59
CA ASP A 255 -9.19 -8.39 -22.83
C ASP A 255 -8.12 -7.29 -22.81
N GLU A 256 -6.98 -7.58 -22.21
CA GLU A 256 -5.88 -6.63 -22.02
C GLU A 256 -4.50 -7.30 -22.12
N TRP A 257 -3.51 -6.50 -22.49
CA TRP A 257 -2.10 -6.88 -22.40
C TRP A 257 -1.57 -6.66 -21.00
N ILE A 258 -0.75 -7.59 -20.52
CA ILE A 258 0.02 -7.42 -19.28
C ILE A 258 1.50 -7.66 -19.55
N LYS A 259 2.35 -7.01 -18.73
CA LYS A 259 3.79 -7.22 -18.77
C LYS A 259 4.24 -7.86 -17.46
N ASP A 260 4.91 -9.02 -17.56
CA ASP A 260 5.48 -9.71 -16.43
C ASP A 260 6.88 -10.23 -16.79
N ASN A 261 7.89 -9.96 -15.94
CA ASN A 261 9.29 -10.34 -16.14
C ASN A 261 9.84 -9.97 -17.53
N ASP A 262 9.54 -8.73 -17.98
CA ASP A 262 9.91 -8.17 -19.29
C ASP A 262 9.23 -8.80 -20.52
N GLU A 263 8.38 -9.82 -20.34
CA GLU A 263 7.59 -10.45 -21.39
C GLU A 263 6.15 -9.92 -21.43
N TRP A 264 5.57 -9.87 -22.62
CA TRP A 264 4.18 -9.47 -22.83
C TRP A 264 3.28 -10.69 -22.98
N TYR A 265 2.09 -10.60 -22.36
CA TYR A 265 1.03 -11.62 -22.39
C TYR A 265 -0.30 -10.95 -22.69
N TYR A 266 -1.21 -11.69 -23.33
CA TYR A 266 -2.57 -11.21 -23.58
C TYR A 266 -3.59 -12.09 -22.86
N LEU A 267 -4.53 -11.48 -22.16
CA LEU A 267 -5.65 -12.15 -21.51
C LEU A 267 -6.89 -12.03 -22.37
N ASN A 268 -7.54 -13.15 -22.67
CA ASN A 268 -8.77 -13.22 -23.42
C ASN A 268 -9.94 -12.51 -22.71
N THR A 269 -11.07 -12.35 -23.36
CA THR A 269 -12.30 -11.77 -22.77
C THR A 269 -12.84 -12.59 -21.60
N ASP A 270 -12.54 -13.90 -21.54
CA ASP A 270 -12.85 -14.77 -20.40
C ASP A 270 -11.77 -14.73 -19.30
N GLY A 271 -10.74 -13.89 -19.43
CA GLY A 271 -9.61 -13.74 -18.52
C GLY A 271 -8.52 -14.79 -18.68
N SER A 272 -8.68 -15.79 -19.52
CA SER A 272 -7.64 -16.81 -19.73
C SER A 272 -6.47 -16.27 -20.55
N MET A 273 -5.26 -16.72 -20.23
CA MET A 273 -4.04 -16.43 -20.99
C MET A 273 -4.18 -16.90 -22.43
N HIS A 274 -3.93 -16.02 -23.39
CA HIS A 274 -3.95 -16.35 -24.80
C HIS A 274 -2.69 -17.09 -25.22
N THR A 275 -2.85 -18.04 -26.13
CA THR A 275 -1.72 -18.71 -26.84
C THR A 275 -2.06 -18.87 -28.30
N GLY A 276 -1.06 -18.89 -29.18
CA GLY A 276 -1.25 -18.96 -30.62
C GLY A 276 -1.39 -17.60 -31.28
N TRP A 277 -2.00 -17.57 -32.46
CA TRP A 277 -2.17 -16.33 -33.23
C TRP A 277 -3.28 -15.44 -32.68
N LEU A 278 -2.98 -14.15 -32.55
CA LEU A 278 -3.91 -13.13 -32.07
C LEU A 278 -3.98 -11.99 -33.08
N ASN A 279 -5.20 -11.63 -33.48
CA ASN A 279 -5.44 -10.38 -34.22
C ASN A 279 -6.07 -9.36 -33.28
N LYS A 280 -5.37 -8.27 -33.00
CA LYS A 280 -5.80 -7.22 -32.11
C LYS A 280 -5.37 -5.85 -32.61
N ASP A 281 -6.27 -4.88 -32.57
CA ASP A 281 -6.02 -3.47 -32.92
C ASP A 281 -5.37 -3.26 -34.32
N GLY A 282 -5.73 -4.13 -35.29
CA GLY A 282 -5.24 -4.06 -36.65
C GLY A 282 -3.89 -4.75 -36.91
N PHE A 283 -3.30 -5.36 -35.86
CA PHE A 283 -2.05 -6.11 -35.97
C PHE A 283 -2.26 -7.60 -35.69
N THR A 284 -1.31 -8.40 -36.18
CA THR A 284 -1.25 -9.84 -35.92
C THR A 284 -0.07 -10.13 -35.00
N TYR A 285 -0.30 -10.91 -33.95
CA TYR A 285 0.69 -11.33 -32.95
C TYR A 285 0.74 -12.85 -32.87
N LEU A 286 1.82 -13.38 -32.31
CA LEU A 286 1.94 -14.80 -31.95
C LEU A 286 2.31 -14.89 -30.46
N LEU A 287 1.50 -15.59 -29.67
CA LEU A 287 1.82 -15.93 -28.28
C LEU A 287 2.28 -17.40 -28.24
N TYR A 288 3.43 -17.64 -27.64
CA TYR A 288 3.96 -18.99 -27.48
C TYR A 288 3.08 -19.85 -26.56
N SER A 289 3.38 -21.13 -26.46
CA SER A 289 2.63 -22.07 -25.59
C SER A 289 2.71 -21.70 -24.08
N ASN A 290 3.74 -20.96 -23.68
CA ASN A 290 3.87 -20.38 -22.34
C ASN A 290 3.16 -19.03 -22.18
N GLY A 291 2.53 -18.52 -23.24
CA GLY A 291 1.79 -17.27 -23.28
C GLY A 291 2.62 -16.03 -23.62
N SER A 292 3.96 -16.09 -23.65
CA SER A 292 4.77 -14.91 -23.99
C SER A 292 4.65 -14.52 -25.47
N MET A 293 4.64 -13.23 -25.75
CA MET A 293 4.54 -12.68 -27.10
C MET A 293 5.85 -12.84 -27.86
N ALA A 294 5.77 -13.33 -29.11
CA ALA A 294 6.92 -13.35 -30.02
C ALA A 294 7.29 -11.92 -30.43
N HIS A 295 8.53 -11.52 -30.27
CA HIS A 295 9.09 -10.25 -30.74
C HIS A 295 10.53 -10.40 -31.18
N ASP A 296 11.04 -9.47 -31.99
CA ASP A 296 12.42 -9.45 -32.49
C ASP A 296 12.90 -10.82 -33.05
N THR A 297 12.03 -11.55 -33.73
CA THR A 297 12.30 -12.90 -34.17
C THR A 297 11.66 -13.21 -35.53
N GLU A 298 12.10 -14.31 -36.18
CA GLU A 298 11.48 -14.84 -37.37
C GLU A 298 11.05 -16.30 -37.12
N ILE A 299 9.75 -16.56 -37.31
CA ILE A 299 9.17 -17.89 -37.06
C ILE A 299 7.93 -18.10 -37.94
N TYR A 300 7.72 -19.32 -38.40
CA TYR A 300 6.60 -19.73 -39.27
C TYR A 300 6.44 -18.89 -40.55
N GLY A 301 7.55 -18.34 -41.12
CA GLY A 301 7.52 -17.49 -42.30
C GLY A 301 7.01 -16.05 -42.06
N TYR A 302 7.05 -15.63 -40.80
CA TYR A 302 6.76 -14.25 -40.36
C TYR A 302 7.94 -13.66 -39.61
N LYS A 303 8.15 -12.38 -39.81
CA LYS A 303 9.05 -11.54 -39.01
C LYS A 303 8.24 -10.74 -38.02
N PHE A 304 8.66 -10.76 -36.75
CA PHE A 304 8.06 -9.99 -35.64
C PHE A 304 8.98 -8.84 -35.29
N ASP A 305 8.43 -7.64 -35.20
CA ASP A 305 9.17 -6.46 -34.71
C ASP A 305 9.27 -6.46 -33.17
N SER A 306 9.88 -5.41 -32.63
CA SER A 306 10.03 -5.25 -31.18
C SER A 306 8.71 -5.07 -30.42
N ASN A 307 7.62 -4.73 -31.13
CA ASN A 307 6.27 -4.62 -30.59
C ASN A 307 5.44 -5.90 -30.80
N GLY A 308 6.04 -6.94 -31.38
CA GLY A 308 5.38 -8.22 -31.68
C GLY A 308 4.49 -8.22 -32.94
N HIS A 309 4.54 -7.19 -33.76
CA HIS A 309 3.74 -7.14 -35.00
C HIS A 309 4.30 -8.08 -36.06
N ALA A 310 3.48 -9.01 -36.52
CA ALA A 310 3.85 -9.98 -37.54
C ALA A 310 3.78 -9.40 -38.94
N THR A 311 4.85 -9.55 -39.74
CA THR A 311 4.88 -9.28 -41.16
C THR A 311 5.27 -10.57 -41.91
N LYS A 312 4.50 -10.98 -42.90
CA LYS A 312 4.83 -12.18 -43.68
C LYS A 312 6.13 -11.97 -44.47
N ILE A 313 7.05 -12.92 -44.38
CA ILE A 313 8.27 -12.93 -45.18
C ILE A 313 7.92 -13.39 -46.58
N GLN A 314 8.33 -12.60 -47.60
CA GLN A 314 8.12 -12.92 -48.99
C GLN A 314 9.03 -14.06 -49.49
#